data_91472bb91a831930c779f6ba71733cd1
#
_entry.id   91472bb91a831930c779f6ba71733cd1
#
_cell.length_a   1.000
_cell.length_b   1.000
_cell.length_c   1.000
_cell.angle_alpha   90.00
_cell.angle_beta   90.00
_cell.angle_gamma   90.00
#
_symmetry.space_group_name_H-M   'P 1'
#
loop_
_entity.id
_entity.type
_entity.pdbx_description
1 polymer ?
#
loop_
_entity_poly.entity_id
_entity_poly.type
_entity_poly.pdbx_seq_one_letter_code
_entity_poly.pdbx_strand_id
1 'polypeptide(L)'
;MPSPDTPVPSPSAPASGPASASRRYIAETRAFFASRAATWDTRFGDDMPAYAAAVARAGIRRGGVAIDVGCGTGRALPALRSAVGRDGAVIAADLTPEMLAQARPQAAAARAALVLADARRLPFADGSADAFFAAGLVNHLPDPQAGLAELARVTRPDGLLILFHPSGRAALAARHGRTLTQDEPLSAGPLRRSTAATGWRLAAYDDAVDHFFALAVRC
;
A
#
# COMPACT_ATOMS: atom_id res chain seq x y z
N MET A 1 -14.23 -18.17 -9.05
CA MET A 1 -13.29 -17.74 -7.99
C MET A 1 -13.27 -16.22 -8.00
N PRO A 2 -13.50 -15.53 -6.88
CA PRO A 2 -13.37 -14.08 -6.84
C PRO A 2 -11.94 -13.67 -7.18
N SER A 3 -11.80 -12.58 -7.93
CA SER A 3 -10.50 -12.02 -8.33
C SER A 3 -9.69 -11.59 -7.10
N PRO A 4 -8.34 -11.74 -7.11
CA PRO A 4 -7.48 -11.34 -5.98
C PRO A 4 -7.52 -9.84 -5.67
N ASP A 5 -7.84 -9.02 -6.67
CA ASP A 5 -7.97 -7.56 -6.53
C ASP A 5 -9.39 -7.10 -6.15
N THR A 6 -10.32 -8.04 -5.89
CA THR A 6 -11.66 -7.65 -5.42
C THR A 6 -11.52 -7.02 -4.04
N PRO A 7 -12.04 -5.80 -3.82
CA PRO A 7 -12.07 -5.22 -2.48
C PRO A 7 -12.74 -6.19 -1.50
N VAL A 8 -12.19 -6.28 -0.30
CA VAL A 8 -12.89 -6.98 0.79
C VAL A 8 -14.27 -6.31 0.92
N PRO A 9 -15.38 -7.05 0.83
CA PRO A 9 -16.71 -6.45 0.93
C PRO A 9 -16.83 -5.67 2.23
N SER A 10 -17.27 -4.44 2.14
CA SER A 10 -17.55 -3.63 3.34
C SER A 10 -18.54 -4.38 4.22
N PRO A 11 -18.29 -4.57 5.50
CA PRO A 11 -19.18 -5.29 6.38
C PRO A 11 -20.55 -4.60 6.44
N SER A 12 -21.60 -5.35 6.16
CA SER A 12 -22.98 -4.91 6.42
C SER A 12 -23.08 -4.55 7.90
N ALA A 13 -23.49 -3.33 8.21
CA ALA A 13 -23.52 -2.82 9.57
C ALA A 13 -24.49 -3.63 10.47
N PRO A 14 -23.99 -4.34 11.51
CA PRO A 14 -24.80 -4.74 12.64
C PRO A 14 -24.56 -3.78 13.80
N ALA A 15 -25.44 -3.77 14.77
CA ALA A 15 -25.46 -2.94 15.97
C ALA A 15 -24.30 -3.19 16.98
N SER A 16 -23.05 -3.23 16.48
CA SER A 16 -21.83 -3.41 17.24
C SER A 16 -21.00 -2.13 17.17
N GLY A 17 -20.53 -1.63 18.32
CA GLY A 17 -19.79 -0.39 18.39
C GLY A 17 -18.52 -0.36 17.50
N PRO A 18 -17.92 0.83 17.25
CA PRO A 18 -16.86 1.03 16.24
C PRO A 18 -15.62 0.14 16.45
N ALA A 19 -15.30 -0.23 17.69
CA ALA A 19 -14.18 -1.14 17.98
C ALA A 19 -14.43 -2.59 17.55
N SER A 20 -15.68 -3.07 17.59
CA SER A 20 -16.03 -4.43 17.14
C SER A 20 -16.07 -4.51 15.62
N ALA A 21 -16.57 -3.47 14.95
CA ALA A 21 -16.55 -3.34 13.49
C ALA A 21 -15.11 -3.35 12.97
N SER A 22 -14.20 -2.62 13.61
CA SER A 22 -12.78 -2.60 13.24
C SER A 22 -12.11 -3.97 13.42
N ARG A 23 -12.35 -4.69 14.51
CA ARG A 23 -11.82 -6.04 14.73
C ARG A 23 -12.34 -7.05 13.70
N ARG A 24 -13.63 -6.99 13.40
CA ARG A 24 -14.24 -7.84 12.37
C ARG A 24 -13.61 -7.60 11.01
N TYR A 25 -13.45 -6.34 10.61
CA TYR A 25 -12.81 -6.00 9.35
C TYR A 25 -11.36 -6.53 9.26
N ILE A 26 -10.57 -6.39 10.32
CA ILE A 26 -9.21 -6.94 10.38
C ILE A 26 -9.24 -8.46 10.17
N ALA A 27 -10.14 -9.18 10.85
CA ALA A 27 -10.24 -10.63 10.71
C ALA A 27 -10.65 -11.04 9.29
N GLU A 28 -11.62 -10.37 8.69
CA GLU A 28 -12.08 -10.62 7.32
C GLU A 28 -10.98 -10.33 6.29
N THR A 29 -10.27 -9.22 6.44
CA THR A 29 -9.14 -8.83 5.58
C THR A 29 -8.01 -9.85 5.66
N ARG A 30 -7.62 -10.26 6.87
CA ARG A 30 -6.61 -11.32 7.06
C ARG A 30 -7.03 -12.63 6.41
N ALA A 31 -8.24 -13.11 6.66
CA ALA A 31 -8.75 -14.34 6.08
C ALA A 31 -8.74 -14.30 4.54
N PHE A 32 -9.14 -13.16 3.96
CA PHE A 32 -9.13 -12.95 2.51
C PHE A 32 -7.73 -13.09 1.93
N PHE A 33 -6.73 -12.41 2.49
CA PHE A 33 -5.36 -12.44 1.98
C PHE A 33 -4.63 -13.74 2.35
N ALA A 34 -4.83 -14.28 3.55
CA ALA A 34 -4.23 -15.55 3.98
C ALA A 34 -4.55 -16.69 3.03
N SER A 35 -5.82 -16.84 2.63
CA SER A 35 -6.26 -17.90 1.69
C SER A 35 -5.65 -17.79 0.30
N ARG A 36 -5.04 -16.66 -0.04
CA ARG A 36 -4.47 -16.36 -1.38
C ARG A 36 -2.95 -16.24 -1.38
N ALA A 37 -2.33 -16.13 -0.23
CA ALA A 37 -0.91 -15.84 -0.10
C ALA A 37 -0.02 -16.81 -0.89
N ALA A 38 -0.24 -18.12 -0.77
CA ALA A 38 0.57 -19.14 -1.41
C ALA A 38 0.55 -19.11 -2.94
N THR A 39 -0.51 -18.56 -3.55
CA THR A 39 -0.68 -18.47 -5.01
C THR A 39 -0.70 -17.03 -5.52
N TRP A 40 -0.37 -16.06 -4.65
CA TRP A 40 -0.46 -14.64 -5.00
C TRP A 40 0.37 -14.30 -6.23
N ASP A 41 1.65 -14.62 -6.22
CA ASP A 41 2.59 -14.26 -7.29
C ASP A 41 2.30 -14.97 -8.63
N THR A 42 1.74 -16.17 -8.60
CA THR A 42 1.40 -16.90 -9.83
C THR A 42 0.25 -16.28 -10.62
N ARG A 43 -0.51 -15.36 -9.98
CA ARG A 43 -1.68 -14.71 -10.58
C ARG A 43 -1.38 -13.42 -11.32
N PHE A 44 -0.24 -12.77 -11.01
CA PHE A 44 0.06 -11.43 -11.51
C PHE A 44 1.16 -11.40 -12.58
N GLY A 45 1.80 -12.54 -12.86
CA GLY A 45 2.90 -12.60 -13.83
C GLY A 45 4.12 -11.81 -13.36
N ASP A 46 4.96 -11.40 -14.31
CA ASP A 46 6.14 -10.59 -14.04
C ASP A 46 5.82 -9.08 -14.10
N ASP A 47 5.31 -8.55 -12.99
CA ASP A 47 5.06 -7.11 -12.82
C ASP A 47 6.18 -6.38 -12.04
N MET A 48 7.23 -7.08 -11.64
CA MET A 48 8.39 -6.52 -10.94
C MET A 48 9.00 -5.29 -11.64
N PRO A 49 9.11 -5.24 -12.98
CA PRO A 49 9.58 -4.05 -13.68
C PRO A 49 8.70 -2.82 -13.44
N ALA A 50 7.39 -2.98 -13.32
CA ALA A 50 6.48 -1.86 -13.06
C ALA A 50 6.68 -1.30 -11.63
N TYR A 51 6.89 -2.18 -10.64
CA TYR A 51 7.26 -1.74 -9.28
C TYR A 51 8.60 -0.99 -9.27
N ALA A 52 9.59 -1.48 -10.00
CA ALA A 52 10.89 -0.83 -10.11
C ALA A 52 10.79 0.56 -10.75
N ALA A 53 10.01 0.70 -11.81
CA ALA A 53 9.75 1.97 -12.47
C ALA A 53 9.05 2.97 -11.54
N ALA A 54 8.04 2.53 -10.78
CA ALA A 54 7.33 3.37 -9.82
C ALA A 54 8.24 3.86 -8.69
N VAL A 55 9.08 2.99 -8.14
CA VAL A 55 10.06 3.35 -7.10
C VAL A 55 11.11 4.33 -7.63
N ALA A 56 11.63 4.09 -8.84
CA ALA A 56 12.61 4.98 -9.48
C ALA A 56 12.02 6.37 -9.74
N ARG A 57 10.78 6.43 -10.23
CA ARG A 57 10.04 7.68 -10.49
C ARG A 57 9.85 8.52 -9.22
N ALA A 58 9.71 7.89 -8.07
CA ALA A 58 9.44 8.57 -6.80
C ALA A 58 10.64 9.37 -6.28
N GLY A 59 11.87 9.01 -6.64
CA GLY A 59 13.07 9.73 -6.21
C GLY A 59 13.38 9.59 -4.71
N ILE A 60 13.20 8.39 -4.16
CA ILE A 60 13.46 8.11 -2.72
C ILE A 60 14.91 8.43 -2.38
N ARG A 61 15.13 9.11 -1.26
CA ARG A 61 16.46 9.54 -0.79
C ARG A 61 17.36 8.34 -0.49
N ARG A 62 18.58 8.34 -1.02
CA ARG A 62 19.61 7.37 -0.64
C ARG A 62 19.99 7.51 0.85
N GLY A 63 20.23 6.39 1.48
CA GLY A 63 20.51 6.33 2.91
C GLY A 63 19.27 6.51 3.80
N GLY A 64 18.08 6.71 3.20
CA GLY A 64 16.83 6.90 3.92
C GLY A 64 16.18 5.60 4.39
N VAL A 65 15.08 5.74 5.13
CA VAL A 65 14.21 4.67 5.60
C VAL A 65 12.99 4.59 4.67
N ALA A 66 12.85 3.51 3.92
CA ALA A 66 11.69 3.24 3.08
C ALA A 66 10.85 2.09 3.67
N ILE A 67 9.54 2.28 3.75
CA ILE A 67 8.59 1.30 4.28
C ILE A 67 7.63 0.90 3.17
N ASP A 68 7.58 -0.42 2.86
CA ASP A 68 6.55 -1.02 2.02
C ASP A 68 5.38 -1.41 2.92
N VAL A 69 4.25 -0.71 2.82
CA VAL A 69 3.08 -0.92 3.67
C VAL A 69 1.95 -1.61 2.90
N GLY A 70 1.45 -2.73 3.46
CA GLY A 70 0.67 -3.69 2.70
C GLY A 70 1.56 -4.42 1.69
N CYS A 71 2.75 -4.84 2.13
CA CYS A 71 3.81 -5.33 1.26
C CYS A 71 3.46 -6.64 0.52
N GLY A 72 2.43 -7.37 0.97
CA GLY A 72 2.06 -8.65 0.40
C GLY A 72 3.24 -9.61 0.36
N THR A 73 3.59 -10.09 -0.82
CA THR A 73 4.72 -11.01 -1.05
C THR A 73 6.07 -10.29 -1.22
N GLY A 74 6.12 -8.95 -1.06
CA GLY A 74 7.36 -8.18 -1.05
C GLY A 74 7.89 -7.75 -2.42
N ARG A 75 7.03 -7.59 -3.42
CA ARG A 75 7.40 -7.25 -4.81
C ARG A 75 8.16 -5.93 -4.95
N ALA A 76 7.89 -4.93 -4.09
CA ALA A 76 8.59 -3.65 -4.12
C ALA A 76 9.98 -3.70 -3.45
N LEU A 77 10.27 -4.69 -2.61
CA LEU A 77 11.45 -4.70 -1.74
C LEU A 77 12.79 -4.61 -2.48
N PRO A 78 13.03 -5.33 -3.60
CA PRO A 78 14.27 -5.18 -4.35
C PRO A 78 14.47 -3.77 -4.91
N ALA A 79 13.41 -3.16 -5.42
CA ALA A 79 13.44 -1.80 -5.96
C ALA A 79 13.68 -0.76 -4.85
N LEU A 80 13.00 -0.89 -3.71
CA LEU A 80 13.21 -0.03 -2.55
C LEU A 80 14.64 -0.14 -2.02
N ARG A 81 15.22 -1.35 -1.94
CA ARG A 81 16.62 -1.55 -1.57
C ARG A 81 17.56 -0.85 -2.53
N SER A 82 17.31 -0.96 -3.84
CA SER A 82 18.11 -0.24 -4.85
C SER A 82 18.02 1.28 -4.66
N ALA A 83 16.84 1.80 -4.37
CA ALA A 83 16.62 3.24 -4.20
C ALA A 83 17.34 3.79 -2.96
N VAL A 84 17.15 3.19 -1.78
CA VAL A 84 17.79 3.67 -0.55
C VAL A 84 19.27 3.31 -0.48
N GLY A 85 19.72 2.33 -1.27
CA GLY A 85 21.11 1.88 -1.27
C GLY A 85 21.47 1.07 -0.03
N ARG A 86 22.77 0.71 0.10
CA ARG A 86 23.25 -0.17 1.19
C ARG A 86 23.16 0.44 2.58
N ASP A 87 23.23 1.75 2.66
CA ASP A 87 23.27 2.51 3.92
C ASP A 87 21.88 2.93 4.40
N GLY A 88 20.84 2.74 3.57
CA GLY A 88 19.45 2.95 3.93
C GLY A 88 18.81 1.73 4.58
N ALA A 89 17.60 1.91 5.09
CA ALA A 89 16.79 0.84 5.66
C ALA A 89 15.55 0.56 4.81
N VAL A 90 15.18 -0.72 4.70
CA VAL A 90 13.92 -1.15 4.09
C VAL A 90 13.13 -1.96 5.12
N ILE A 91 11.87 -1.61 5.30
CA ILE A 91 10.94 -2.29 6.17
C ILE A 91 9.72 -2.72 5.33
N ALA A 92 9.23 -3.93 5.55
CA ALA A 92 8.03 -4.45 4.91
C ALA A 92 6.98 -4.72 5.99
N ALA A 93 5.87 -4.02 5.93
CA ALA A 93 4.77 -4.15 6.87
C ALA A 93 3.53 -4.71 6.18
N ASP A 94 2.91 -5.73 6.76
CA ASP A 94 1.64 -6.28 6.28
C ASP A 94 0.76 -6.68 7.47
N LEU A 95 -0.55 -6.68 7.24
CA LEU A 95 -1.55 -7.10 8.24
C LEU A 95 -1.60 -8.64 8.36
N THR A 96 -1.17 -9.38 7.32
CA THR A 96 -1.41 -10.81 7.13
C THR A 96 -0.12 -11.62 7.33
N PRO A 97 -0.04 -12.47 8.37
CA PRO A 97 1.16 -13.29 8.63
C PRO A 97 1.56 -14.19 7.44
N GLU A 98 0.59 -14.73 6.71
CA GLU A 98 0.80 -15.59 5.55
C GLU A 98 1.44 -14.83 4.39
N MET A 99 1.08 -13.56 4.18
CA MET A 99 1.74 -12.68 3.21
C MET A 99 3.20 -12.43 3.59
N LEU A 100 3.46 -12.10 4.85
CA LEU A 100 4.82 -11.93 5.36
C LEU A 100 5.66 -13.21 5.24
N ALA A 101 5.04 -14.39 5.41
CA ALA A 101 5.72 -15.66 5.19
C ALA A 101 6.18 -15.82 3.73
N GLN A 102 5.35 -15.42 2.76
CA GLN A 102 5.72 -15.42 1.34
C GLN A 102 6.75 -14.32 1.00
N ALA A 103 6.73 -13.20 1.71
CA ALA A 103 7.69 -12.12 1.50
C ALA A 103 9.13 -12.44 1.96
N ARG A 104 9.34 -13.47 2.77
CA ARG A 104 10.66 -13.80 3.35
C ARG A 104 11.81 -13.88 2.35
N PRO A 105 11.68 -14.53 1.19
CA PRO A 105 12.79 -14.61 0.23
C PRO A 105 13.18 -13.22 -0.29
N GLN A 106 12.20 -12.39 -0.67
CA GLN A 106 12.43 -11.03 -1.14
C GLN A 106 12.98 -10.13 -0.04
N ALA A 107 12.47 -10.28 1.19
CA ALA A 107 12.95 -9.53 2.35
C ALA A 107 14.40 -9.89 2.68
N ALA A 108 14.78 -11.16 2.64
CA ALA A 108 16.15 -11.60 2.86
C ALA A 108 17.10 -11.02 1.79
N ALA A 109 16.74 -11.14 0.51
CA ALA A 109 17.50 -10.59 -0.60
C ALA A 109 17.66 -9.06 -0.52
N ALA A 110 16.59 -8.35 -0.15
CA ALA A 110 16.57 -6.90 0.02
C ALA A 110 17.10 -6.45 1.38
N ARG A 111 17.48 -7.35 2.29
CA ARG A 111 17.83 -7.02 3.69
C ARG A 111 16.77 -6.14 4.35
N ALA A 112 15.50 -6.50 4.17
CA ALA A 112 14.36 -5.80 4.73
C ALA A 112 13.88 -6.46 6.03
N ALA A 113 13.46 -5.65 7.01
CA ALA A 113 12.78 -6.13 8.19
C ALA A 113 11.31 -6.41 7.88
N LEU A 114 10.76 -7.53 8.37
CA LEU A 114 9.34 -7.86 8.26
C LEU A 114 8.60 -7.49 9.55
N VAL A 115 7.48 -6.77 9.43
CA VAL A 115 6.68 -6.30 10.56
C VAL A 115 5.21 -6.64 10.34
N LEU A 116 4.60 -7.35 11.29
CA LEU A 116 3.17 -7.59 11.30
C LEU A 116 2.47 -6.37 11.88
N ALA A 117 1.76 -5.59 11.05
CA ALA A 117 1.14 -4.35 11.48
C ALA A 117 -0.13 -4.00 10.69
N ASP A 118 -1.02 -3.25 11.33
CA ASP A 118 -2.14 -2.55 10.70
C ASP A 118 -1.65 -1.19 10.21
N ALA A 119 -1.88 -0.87 8.94
CA ALA A 119 -1.49 0.41 8.34
C ALA A 119 -2.12 1.65 9.00
N ARG A 120 -3.18 1.45 9.80
CA ARG A 120 -3.84 2.51 10.60
C ARG A 120 -3.21 2.71 11.98
N ARG A 121 -2.27 1.83 12.37
CA ARG A 121 -1.57 1.89 13.66
C ARG A 121 -0.22 1.17 13.55
N LEU A 122 0.76 1.88 13.03
CA LEU A 122 2.10 1.34 12.80
C LEU A 122 2.96 1.43 14.07
N PRO A 123 3.78 0.41 14.34
CA PRO A 123 4.66 0.41 15.51
C PRO A 123 5.94 1.22 15.28
N PHE A 124 5.83 2.40 14.67
CA PHE A 124 6.95 3.27 14.35
C PHE A 124 6.77 4.64 15.00
N ALA A 125 7.89 5.28 15.35
CA ALA A 125 7.91 6.63 15.90
C ALA A 125 7.48 7.67 14.86
N ASP A 126 7.01 8.82 15.32
CA ASP A 126 6.67 9.96 14.50
C ASP A 126 7.91 10.41 13.71
N GLY A 127 7.74 10.73 12.43
CA GLY A 127 8.80 11.26 11.59
C GLY A 127 9.98 10.31 11.35
N SER A 128 9.82 8.99 11.54
CA SER A 128 10.92 8.01 11.43
C SER A 128 11.13 7.46 10.02
N ALA A 129 10.22 7.69 9.08
CA ALA A 129 10.32 7.21 7.71
C ALA A 129 10.60 8.34 6.72
N ASP A 130 11.41 8.07 5.69
CA ASP A 130 11.64 8.97 4.55
C ASP A 130 10.62 8.74 3.44
N ALA A 131 10.15 7.50 3.27
CA ALA A 131 9.18 7.16 2.24
C ALA A 131 8.31 5.97 2.63
N PHE A 132 7.03 6.03 2.24
CA PHE A 132 6.13 4.89 2.18
C PHE A 132 5.87 4.52 0.72
N PHE A 133 5.89 3.22 0.44
CA PHE A 133 5.37 2.62 -0.77
C PHE A 133 4.15 1.80 -0.41
N ALA A 134 3.03 2.02 -1.10
CA ALA A 134 1.75 1.38 -0.82
C ALA A 134 1.10 0.92 -2.14
N ALA A 135 1.31 -0.35 -2.50
CA ALA A 135 0.71 -0.93 -3.68
C ALA A 135 -0.64 -1.59 -3.35
N GLY A 136 -1.73 -1.09 -3.98
CA GLY A 136 -3.07 -1.64 -3.80
C GLY A 136 -3.68 -1.44 -2.41
N LEU A 137 -3.02 -0.77 -1.47
CA LEU A 137 -3.41 -0.72 -0.06
C LEU A 137 -4.70 0.06 0.20
N VAL A 138 -4.84 1.26 -0.37
CA VAL A 138 -5.87 2.25 0.04
C VAL A 138 -7.29 1.70 -0.13
N ASN A 139 -7.54 0.92 -1.18
CA ASN A 139 -8.85 0.30 -1.44
C ASN A 139 -9.21 -0.81 -0.44
N HIS A 140 -8.24 -1.28 0.33
CA HIS A 140 -8.39 -2.31 1.37
C HIS A 140 -8.39 -1.74 2.78
N LEU A 141 -8.42 -0.43 2.94
CA LEU A 141 -8.57 0.20 4.25
C LEU A 141 -10.04 0.48 4.56
N PRO A 142 -10.54 0.12 5.75
CA PRO A 142 -11.91 0.44 6.15
C PRO A 142 -12.12 1.94 6.33
N ASP A 143 -11.03 2.63 6.64
CA ASP A 143 -10.95 4.08 6.78
C ASP A 143 -9.65 4.54 6.09
N PRO A 144 -9.71 4.92 4.81
CA PRO A 144 -8.56 5.44 4.08
C PRO A 144 -7.93 6.69 4.71
N GLN A 145 -8.75 7.55 5.34
CA GLN A 145 -8.23 8.77 5.97
C GLN A 145 -7.41 8.44 7.20
N ALA A 146 -7.88 7.51 8.07
CA ALA A 146 -7.11 7.06 9.22
C ALA A 146 -5.77 6.43 8.80
N GLY A 147 -5.77 5.63 7.71
CA GLY A 147 -4.53 5.08 7.17
C GLY A 147 -3.58 6.17 6.66
N LEU A 148 -4.05 7.09 5.84
CA LEU A 148 -3.23 8.19 5.32
C LEU A 148 -2.68 9.09 6.43
N ALA A 149 -3.47 9.36 7.49
CA ALA A 149 -3.03 10.12 8.65
C ALA A 149 -1.93 9.39 9.44
N GLU A 150 -2.05 8.07 9.60
CA GLU A 150 -1.02 7.28 10.28
C GLU A 150 0.29 7.24 9.48
N LEU A 151 0.20 7.06 8.15
CA LEU A 151 1.39 7.16 7.29
C LEU A 151 2.02 8.55 7.40
N ALA A 152 1.21 9.62 7.48
CA ALA A 152 1.71 10.98 7.66
C ALA A 152 2.40 11.18 9.02
N ARG A 153 1.87 10.58 10.10
CA ARG A 153 2.50 10.64 11.42
C ARG A 153 3.90 10.06 11.41
N VAL A 154 4.05 8.91 10.77
CA VAL A 154 5.34 8.18 10.72
C VAL A 154 6.32 8.81 9.74
N THR A 155 5.83 9.54 8.73
CA THR A 155 6.69 10.16 7.72
C THR A 155 7.23 11.50 8.22
N ARG A 156 8.54 11.72 8.08
CA ARG A 156 9.17 13.03 8.35
C ARG A 156 8.65 14.12 7.41
N PRO A 157 8.76 15.41 7.75
CA PRO A 157 8.51 16.50 6.81
C PRO A 157 9.30 16.30 5.50
N ASP A 158 8.69 16.65 4.37
CA ASP A 158 9.19 16.43 3.01
C ASP A 158 9.40 14.96 2.61
N GLY A 159 9.00 13.99 3.45
CA GLY A 159 8.99 12.57 3.10
C GLY A 159 7.90 12.22 2.10
N LEU A 160 7.97 11.04 1.52
CA LEU A 160 7.19 10.65 0.35
C LEU A 160 6.15 9.57 0.68
N LEU A 161 4.99 9.66 0.07
CA LEU A 161 4.02 8.59 -0.04
C LEU A 161 3.80 8.25 -1.52
N ILE A 162 4.10 7.00 -1.88
CA ILE A 162 3.91 6.45 -3.21
C ILE A 162 2.71 5.52 -3.17
N LEU A 163 1.64 5.86 -3.86
CA LEU A 163 0.50 5.00 -4.11
C LEU A 163 0.64 4.39 -5.50
N PHE A 164 0.57 3.08 -5.60
CA PHE A 164 0.86 2.37 -6.84
C PHE A 164 -0.09 1.19 -7.07
N HIS A 165 -0.33 0.87 -8.34
CA HIS A 165 -0.87 -0.41 -8.78
C HIS A 165 -0.34 -0.73 -10.18
N PRO A 166 0.06 -2.01 -10.48
CA PRO A 166 0.59 -2.41 -11.80
C PRO A 166 -0.49 -2.55 -12.88
N SER A 167 -1.60 -1.88 -12.70
CA SER A 167 -2.69 -1.70 -13.68
C SER A 167 -3.39 -0.41 -13.39
N GLY A 168 -3.83 0.30 -14.42
CA GLY A 168 -4.66 1.47 -14.26
C GLY A 168 -6.02 1.14 -13.64
N ARG A 169 -6.62 2.11 -12.96
CA ARG A 169 -7.87 1.92 -12.20
C ARG A 169 -9.02 1.46 -13.10
N ALA A 170 -9.12 1.99 -14.33
CA ALA A 170 -10.16 1.59 -15.29
C ALA A 170 -9.97 0.13 -15.73
N ALA A 171 -8.75 -0.28 -16.05
CA ALA A 171 -8.44 -1.65 -16.44
C ALA A 171 -8.70 -2.63 -15.28
N LEU A 172 -8.37 -2.23 -14.06
CA LEU A 172 -8.65 -3.02 -12.87
C LEU A 172 -10.16 -3.17 -12.63
N ALA A 173 -10.92 -2.08 -12.70
CA ALA A 173 -12.37 -2.10 -12.54
C ALA A 173 -13.05 -2.99 -13.59
N ALA A 174 -12.63 -2.88 -14.85
CA ALA A 174 -13.16 -3.70 -15.94
C ALA A 174 -12.92 -5.20 -15.72
N ARG A 175 -11.73 -5.60 -15.24
CA ARG A 175 -11.44 -6.99 -14.85
C ARG A 175 -12.39 -7.54 -13.79
N HIS A 176 -12.94 -6.68 -12.94
CA HIS A 176 -13.90 -7.01 -11.89
C HIS A 176 -15.36 -6.80 -12.30
N GLY A 177 -15.65 -6.51 -13.59
CA GLY A 177 -16.99 -6.23 -14.07
C GLY A 177 -17.59 -4.94 -13.48
N ARG A 178 -16.75 -4.00 -13.01
CA ARG A 178 -17.16 -2.72 -12.42
C ARG A 178 -16.87 -1.57 -13.37
N THR A 179 -17.67 -0.52 -13.26
CA THR A 179 -17.36 0.79 -13.85
C THR A 179 -16.82 1.71 -12.77
N LEU A 180 -15.75 2.45 -13.09
CA LEU A 180 -15.20 3.47 -12.18
C LEU A 180 -16.22 4.59 -11.94
N THR A 181 -16.27 5.06 -10.71
CA THR A 181 -16.98 6.29 -10.35
C THR A 181 -15.98 7.39 -9.99
N GLN A 182 -16.43 8.64 -10.11
CA GLN A 182 -15.58 9.80 -9.78
C GLN A 182 -15.32 9.94 -8.27
N ASP A 183 -16.12 9.27 -7.44
CA ASP A 183 -16.07 9.35 -5.98
C ASP A 183 -15.18 8.28 -5.33
N GLU A 184 -14.57 7.40 -6.14
CA GLU A 184 -13.65 6.39 -5.59
C GLU A 184 -12.43 7.04 -4.90
N PRO A 185 -11.93 6.45 -3.78
CA PRO A 185 -10.87 7.06 -2.96
C PRO A 185 -9.61 7.46 -3.74
N LEU A 186 -9.26 6.69 -4.77
CA LEU A 186 -8.08 6.94 -5.62
C LEU A 186 -8.40 7.79 -6.86
N SER A 187 -9.62 8.30 -7.05
CA SER A 187 -9.90 9.30 -8.09
C SER A 187 -9.18 10.61 -7.75
N ALA A 188 -8.76 11.35 -8.78
CA ALA A 188 -7.90 12.54 -8.61
C ALA A 188 -8.46 13.57 -7.61
N GLY A 189 -9.76 13.86 -7.68
CA GLY A 189 -10.42 14.79 -6.77
C GLY A 189 -10.50 14.31 -5.32
N PRO A 190 -11.12 13.13 -5.06
CA PRO A 190 -11.13 12.51 -3.73
C PRO A 190 -9.74 12.33 -3.13
N LEU A 191 -8.78 11.79 -3.89
CA LEU A 191 -7.42 11.57 -3.40
C LEU A 191 -6.75 12.90 -3.00
N ARG A 192 -6.90 13.96 -3.81
CA ARG A 192 -6.37 15.29 -3.47
C ARG A 192 -6.95 15.82 -2.16
N ARG A 193 -8.26 15.65 -1.93
CA ARG A 193 -8.91 16.09 -0.69
C ARG A 193 -8.44 15.25 0.51
N SER A 194 -8.41 13.92 0.37
CA SER A 194 -8.00 13.02 1.45
C SER A 194 -6.54 13.22 1.85
N THR A 195 -5.64 13.39 0.87
CA THR A 195 -4.23 13.67 1.13
C THR A 195 -4.07 15.03 1.84
N ALA A 196 -4.72 16.08 1.35
CA ALA A 196 -4.66 17.41 1.98
C ALA A 196 -5.18 17.40 3.43
N ALA A 197 -6.28 16.68 3.69
CA ALA A 197 -6.87 16.58 5.02
C ALA A 197 -6.00 15.77 6.01
N THR A 198 -5.04 14.98 5.52
CA THR A 198 -4.20 14.10 6.33
C THR A 198 -2.72 14.51 6.36
N GLY A 199 -2.41 15.74 5.93
CA GLY A 199 -1.09 16.33 6.04
C GLY A 199 -0.15 15.97 4.87
N TRP A 200 -0.71 15.67 3.69
CA TRP A 200 0.03 15.41 2.48
C TRP A 200 -0.34 16.43 1.38
N ARG A 201 0.61 16.76 0.55
CA ARG A 201 0.40 17.50 -0.70
C ARG A 201 0.59 16.53 -1.88
N LEU A 202 -0.47 16.30 -2.65
CA LEU A 202 -0.39 15.48 -3.86
C LEU A 202 0.48 16.21 -4.91
N ALA A 203 1.62 15.60 -5.26
CA ALA A 203 2.63 16.15 -6.15
C ALA A 203 2.52 15.61 -7.58
N ALA A 204 2.12 14.33 -7.74
CA ALA A 204 1.89 13.72 -9.05
C ALA A 204 0.68 12.78 -8.99
N TYR A 205 0.01 12.65 -10.11
CA TYR A 205 -1.11 11.73 -10.32
C TYR A 205 -1.08 11.23 -11.76
N ASP A 206 -1.07 9.93 -11.95
CA ASP A 206 -1.01 9.28 -13.24
C ASP A 206 -1.84 7.99 -13.19
N ASP A 207 -2.89 7.92 -14.00
CA ASP A 207 -3.83 6.79 -14.07
C ASP A 207 -3.91 6.35 -15.53
N ALA A 208 -2.90 5.62 -15.99
CA ALA A 208 -2.80 5.08 -17.32
C ALA A 208 -3.50 3.71 -17.41
N VAL A 209 -3.52 3.10 -18.60
CA VAL A 209 -4.14 1.76 -18.79
C VAL A 209 -3.34 0.68 -18.07
N ASP A 210 -2.02 0.81 -18.08
CA ASP A 210 -1.06 -0.18 -17.61
C ASP A 210 -0.55 0.06 -16.18
N HIS A 211 -0.85 1.20 -15.57
CA HIS A 211 -0.50 1.48 -14.17
C HIS A 211 -1.33 2.61 -13.56
N PHE A 212 -1.38 2.59 -12.24
CA PHE A 212 -1.77 3.74 -11.42
C PHE A 212 -0.57 4.17 -10.58
N PHE A 213 -0.27 5.46 -10.58
CA PHE A 213 0.79 6.05 -9.77
C PHE A 213 0.34 7.40 -9.20
N ALA A 214 0.49 7.57 -7.89
CA ALA A 214 0.35 8.88 -7.27
C ALA A 214 1.48 9.09 -6.26
N LEU A 215 2.03 10.32 -6.25
CA LEU A 215 3.07 10.74 -5.33
C LEU A 215 2.55 11.89 -4.49
N ALA A 216 2.65 11.74 -3.17
CA ALA A 216 2.38 12.81 -2.23
C ALA A 216 3.60 13.09 -1.36
N VAL A 217 3.74 14.35 -0.96
CA VAL A 217 4.83 14.86 -0.11
C VAL A 217 4.25 15.27 1.23
N ARG A 218 4.88 14.88 2.32
CA ARG A 218 4.49 15.24 3.69
C ARG A 218 4.70 16.75 3.92
N CYS A 219 3.64 17.43 4.36
CA CYS A 219 3.69 18.86 4.68
C CYS A 219 4.38 19.13 6.00
#